data_946be949cc2320c7bb7449af148b9c15
#
_entry.id   946be949cc2320c7bb7449af148b9c15
#
_cell.length_a   1.000
_cell.length_b   1.000
_cell.length_c   1.000
_cell.angle_alpha   90.00
_cell.angle_beta   90.00
_cell.angle_gamma   90.00
#
_symmetry.space_group_name_H-M   'P 1'
#
loop_
_entity.id
_entity.type
_entity.pdbx_description
1 polymer ?
#
loop_
_entity_poly.entity_id
_entity_poly.type
_entity_poly.pdbx_seq_one_letter_code
_entity_poly.pdbx_strand_id
1 'polypeptide(L)'
;MLPPNVTGGLFWHWQAWRSAALWRPTVEALEFWLKLQTKDTRSEALVIIGASAGWMMPIDWLCQFKEVHTFDIDPLAAPLFRWRHGKKLRQNGTALTCLTQNALSDLPSLLKAHPQACIFFDNVLGQLRFTESGVQLAEKNISQIVQCLKGREWGSVHDRMSGPVNGALKLGGDDKALCPERPGHLDKSVDAQTWLSSINAQSPWLDHLTGNVFDKNTAVHNVDWAFKPNYWHWLQAGWVRP
;
A
#
# COMPACT_ATOMS: atom_id res chain seq x y z
N MET A 1 -2.12 27.04 -0.95
CA MET A 1 -2.39 25.80 -1.69
C MET A 1 -1.54 24.72 -1.03
N LEU A 2 -2.14 23.68 -0.44
CA LEU A 2 -1.37 22.57 0.10
C LEU A 2 -0.66 21.86 -1.07
N PRO A 3 0.57 21.40 -0.89
CA PRO A 3 1.28 20.69 -1.95
C PRO A 3 0.45 19.47 -2.38
N PRO A 4 0.44 19.12 -3.68
CA PRO A 4 -0.40 18.05 -4.25
C PRO A 4 -0.14 16.65 -3.70
N ASN A 5 0.83 16.50 -2.82
CA ASN A 5 1.37 15.22 -2.33
C ASN A 5 1.07 14.96 -0.85
N VAL A 6 0.24 15.77 -0.20
CA VAL A 6 -0.18 15.50 1.19
C VAL A 6 -1.24 14.42 1.17
N THR A 7 -0.86 13.21 1.57
CA THR A 7 -1.78 12.09 1.79
C THR A 7 -2.39 12.22 3.18
N GLY A 8 -3.68 12.49 3.24
CA GLY A 8 -4.43 12.64 4.49
C GLY A 8 -5.44 13.78 4.45
N GLY A 9 -6.29 13.83 5.50
CA GLY A 9 -7.33 14.84 5.66
C GLY A 9 -8.54 14.65 4.75
N LEU A 10 -9.52 15.54 4.91
CA LEU A 10 -10.83 15.47 4.22
C LEU A 10 -10.72 15.38 2.70
N PHE A 11 -9.80 16.13 2.10
CA PHE A 11 -9.65 16.15 0.65
C PHE A 11 -9.18 14.80 0.11
N TRP A 12 -8.22 14.15 0.79
CA TRP A 12 -7.74 12.82 0.44
C TRP A 12 -8.86 11.78 0.50
N HIS A 13 -9.61 11.73 1.60
CA HIS A 13 -10.70 10.77 1.76
C HIS A 13 -11.83 10.99 0.78
N TRP A 14 -12.15 12.25 0.47
CA TRP A 14 -13.13 12.59 -0.55
C TRP A 14 -12.66 12.15 -1.96
N GLN A 15 -11.38 12.39 -2.29
CA GLN A 15 -10.80 11.92 -3.55
C GLN A 15 -10.85 10.39 -3.65
N ALA A 16 -10.46 9.68 -2.60
CA ALA A 16 -10.50 8.23 -2.54
C ALA A 16 -11.92 7.67 -2.73
N TRP A 17 -12.89 8.27 -2.06
CA TRP A 17 -14.30 7.89 -2.21
C TRP A 17 -14.79 8.10 -3.65
N ARG A 18 -14.48 9.21 -4.27
CA ARG A 18 -14.86 9.49 -5.67
C ARG A 18 -14.16 8.56 -6.67
N SER A 19 -12.94 8.17 -6.37
CA SER A 19 -12.13 7.31 -7.24
C SER A 19 -12.35 5.82 -7.00
N ALA A 20 -13.24 5.42 -6.12
CA ALA A 20 -13.43 4.02 -5.73
C ALA A 20 -13.69 3.07 -6.92
N ALA A 21 -14.46 3.51 -7.92
CA ALA A 21 -14.68 2.73 -9.14
C ALA A 21 -13.42 2.60 -9.99
N LEU A 22 -12.62 3.68 -10.08
CA LEU A 22 -11.36 3.71 -10.81
C LEU A 22 -10.29 2.82 -10.14
N TRP A 23 -10.30 2.76 -8.80
CA TRP A 23 -9.34 1.98 -8.01
C TRP A 23 -9.69 0.50 -7.89
N ARG A 24 -10.93 0.12 -8.23
CA ARG A 24 -11.41 -1.25 -8.06
C ARG A 24 -10.48 -2.32 -8.65
N PRO A 25 -9.98 -2.20 -9.90
CA PRO A 25 -9.09 -3.23 -10.45
C PRO A 25 -7.81 -3.41 -9.63
N THR A 26 -7.23 -2.31 -9.15
CA THR A 26 -6.05 -2.34 -8.27
C THR A 26 -6.36 -3.00 -6.94
N VAL A 27 -7.50 -2.67 -6.32
CA VAL A 27 -7.94 -3.28 -5.05
C VAL A 27 -8.17 -4.78 -5.21
N GLU A 28 -8.81 -5.22 -6.31
CA GLU A 28 -9.05 -6.64 -6.61
C GLU A 28 -7.72 -7.40 -6.83
N ALA A 29 -6.77 -6.78 -7.53
CA ALA A 29 -5.43 -7.35 -7.70
C ALA A 29 -4.68 -7.50 -6.37
N LEU A 30 -4.74 -6.47 -5.53
CA LEU A 30 -4.15 -6.51 -4.18
C LEU A 30 -4.84 -7.53 -3.28
N GLU A 31 -6.17 -7.66 -3.36
CA GLU A 31 -6.92 -8.66 -2.61
C GLU A 31 -6.46 -10.08 -2.95
N PHE A 32 -6.37 -10.39 -4.24
CA PHE A 32 -5.88 -11.69 -4.68
C PHE A 32 -4.47 -11.96 -4.16
N TRP A 33 -3.56 -10.99 -4.31
CA TRP A 33 -2.19 -11.10 -3.86
C TRP A 33 -2.09 -11.27 -2.33
N LEU A 34 -2.78 -10.44 -1.55
CA LEU A 34 -2.78 -10.50 -0.08
C LEU A 34 -3.28 -11.86 0.43
N LYS A 35 -4.39 -12.37 -0.13
CA LYS A 35 -4.92 -13.69 0.23
C LYS A 35 -3.92 -14.81 -0.08
N LEU A 36 -3.21 -14.71 -1.20
CA LEU A 36 -2.18 -15.69 -1.55
C LEU A 36 -0.99 -15.64 -0.59
N GLN A 37 -0.52 -14.41 -0.25
CA GLN A 37 0.61 -14.24 0.66
C GLN A 37 0.30 -14.70 2.08
N THR A 38 -0.90 -14.47 2.57
CA THR A 38 -1.25 -14.79 3.96
C THR A 38 -1.89 -16.16 4.16
N LYS A 39 -2.01 -16.96 3.07
CA LYS A 39 -2.60 -18.31 3.15
C LYS A 39 -1.93 -19.20 4.20
N ASP A 40 -0.61 -19.09 4.32
CA ASP A 40 0.21 -19.92 5.22
C ASP A 40 0.73 -19.13 6.43
N THR A 41 0.23 -17.91 6.66
CA THR A 41 0.62 -17.13 7.85
C THR A 41 0.10 -17.79 9.11
N ARG A 42 0.95 -17.83 10.13
CA ARG A 42 0.58 -18.33 11.47
C ARG A 42 0.17 -17.20 12.39
N SER A 43 0.33 -15.96 11.96
CA SER A 43 -0.03 -14.81 12.78
C SER A 43 -1.55 -14.67 12.85
N GLU A 44 -2.07 -14.58 14.06
CA GLU A 44 -3.49 -14.26 14.31
C GLU A 44 -3.75 -12.76 14.41
N ALA A 45 -2.69 -11.96 14.50
CA ALA A 45 -2.75 -10.50 14.60
C ALA A 45 -2.09 -9.82 13.42
N LEU A 46 -2.71 -8.75 12.94
CA LEU A 46 -2.22 -7.88 11.88
C LEU A 46 -2.03 -6.45 12.40
N VAL A 47 -0.86 -5.88 12.17
CA VAL A 47 -0.60 -4.45 12.38
C VAL A 47 -0.48 -3.78 11.02
N ILE A 48 -1.31 -2.78 10.74
CA ILE A 48 -1.28 -1.99 9.51
C ILE A 48 -0.75 -0.58 9.83
N ILE A 49 0.33 -0.19 9.16
CA ILE A 49 0.95 1.13 9.28
C ILE A 49 0.64 1.94 8.02
N GLY A 50 0.10 3.16 8.20
CA GLY A 50 -0.39 4.00 7.12
C GLY A 50 -1.75 3.57 6.60
N ALA A 51 -2.60 3.01 7.48
CA ALA A 51 -3.86 2.37 7.11
C ALA A 51 -4.87 3.29 6.42
N SER A 52 -4.75 4.60 6.56
CA SER A 52 -5.74 5.55 6.08
C SER A 52 -7.16 5.12 6.50
N ALA A 53 -8.16 5.23 5.62
CA ALA A 53 -9.48 4.63 5.87
C ALA A 53 -9.60 3.19 5.30
N GLY A 54 -8.50 2.52 5.03
CA GLY A 54 -8.49 1.18 4.42
C GLY A 54 -9.04 1.16 3.00
N TRP A 55 -8.79 2.22 2.22
CA TRP A 55 -9.32 2.34 0.85
C TRP A 55 -8.84 1.22 -0.07
N MET A 56 -7.61 0.76 0.15
CA MET A 56 -6.97 -0.32 -0.61
C MET A 56 -7.04 -1.67 0.12
N MET A 57 -7.61 -1.72 1.34
CA MET A 57 -7.66 -2.93 2.16
C MET A 57 -8.92 -3.74 1.89
N PRO A 58 -8.80 -4.97 1.38
CA PRO A 58 -9.91 -5.89 1.20
C PRO A 58 -10.45 -6.37 2.54
N ILE A 59 -11.75 -6.26 2.74
CA ILE A 59 -12.38 -6.67 4.01
C ILE A 59 -12.23 -8.17 4.30
N ASP A 60 -12.32 -8.99 3.27
CA ASP A 60 -12.23 -10.44 3.44
C ASP A 60 -10.81 -10.89 3.81
N TRP A 61 -9.78 -10.13 3.39
CA TRP A 61 -8.42 -10.34 3.87
C TRP A 61 -8.27 -9.95 5.34
N LEU A 62 -8.79 -8.79 5.75
CA LEU A 62 -8.77 -8.36 7.14
C LEU A 62 -9.46 -9.36 8.08
N CYS A 63 -10.53 -9.99 7.61
CA CYS A 63 -11.29 -11.01 8.36
C CYS A 63 -10.52 -12.33 8.59
N GLN A 64 -9.36 -12.52 8.00
CA GLN A 64 -8.50 -13.70 8.25
C GLN A 64 -7.80 -13.62 9.61
N PHE A 65 -7.71 -12.43 10.21
CA PHE A 65 -7.02 -12.20 11.46
C PHE A 65 -8.01 -12.12 12.62
N LYS A 66 -7.60 -12.58 13.80
CA LYS A 66 -8.37 -12.41 15.05
C LYS A 66 -8.28 -10.99 15.56
N GLU A 67 -7.14 -10.33 15.32
CA GLU A 67 -6.88 -8.96 15.77
C GLU A 67 -6.32 -8.12 14.60
N VAL A 68 -6.86 -6.92 14.43
CA VAL A 68 -6.37 -5.92 13.47
C VAL A 68 -6.09 -4.62 14.22
N HIS A 69 -4.84 -4.17 14.16
CA HIS A 69 -4.40 -2.90 14.73
C HIS A 69 -3.99 -1.96 13.61
N THR A 70 -4.59 -0.79 13.53
CA THR A 70 -4.26 0.22 12.51
C THR A 70 -3.63 1.44 13.12
N PHE A 71 -2.58 1.95 12.47
CA PHE A 71 -1.85 3.15 12.86
C PHE A 71 -1.79 4.11 11.69
N ASP A 72 -2.21 5.34 11.91
CA ASP A 72 -2.11 6.41 10.93
C ASP A 72 -1.93 7.77 11.63
N ILE A 73 -1.26 8.70 10.98
CA ILE A 73 -1.10 10.07 11.48
C ILE A 73 -2.32 10.95 11.21
N ASP A 74 -3.14 10.57 10.23
CA ASP A 74 -4.36 11.29 9.89
C ASP A 74 -5.46 11.03 10.93
N PRO A 75 -5.94 12.07 11.64
CA PRO A 75 -6.98 11.89 12.64
C PRO A 75 -8.32 11.37 12.06
N LEU A 76 -8.55 11.51 10.77
CA LEU A 76 -9.75 11.00 10.10
C LEU A 76 -9.62 9.51 9.73
N ALA A 77 -8.41 8.96 9.68
CA ALA A 77 -8.18 7.56 9.31
C ALA A 77 -8.92 6.61 10.24
N ALA A 78 -8.72 6.73 11.55
CA ALA A 78 -9.31 5.83 12.55
C ALA A 78 -10.86 5.80 12.52
N PRO A 79 -11.61 6.92 12.55
CA PRO A 79 -13.06 6.89 12.47
C PRO A 79 -13.57 6.35 11.13
N LEU A 80 -12.92 6.71 10.01
CA LEU A 80 -13.32 6.24 8.68
C LEU A 80 -13.01 4.76 8.48
N PHE A 81 -11.90 4.25 8.99
CA PHE A 81 -11.58 2.82 8.95
C PHE A 81 -12.61 2.00 9.73
N ARG A 82 -12.97 2.45 10.96
CA ARG A 82 -14.04 1.81 11.75
C ARG A 82 -15.40 1.84 11.04
N TRP A 83 -15.75 2.95 10.41
CA TRP A 83 -16.99 3.07 9.65
C TRP A 83 -17.03 2.09 8.47
N ARG A 84 -15.95 1.97 7.70
CA ARG A 84 -15.87 1.09 6.51
C ARG A 84 -15.82 -0.39 6.86
N HIS A 85 -14.99 -0.76 7.81
CA HIS A 85 -14.62 -2.15 8.08
C HIS A 85 -15.15 -2.69 9.41
N GLY A 86 -15.39 -1.83 10.39
CA GLY A 86 -15.64 -2.24 11.77
C GLY A 86 -16.89 -3.11 11.96
N LYS A 87 -17.97 -2.89 11.19
CA LYS A 87 -19.17 -3.75 11.26
C LYS A 87 -18.86 -5.18 10.82
N LYS A 88 -18.21 -5.34 9.68
CA LYS A 88 -17.91 -6.66 9.11
C LYS A 88 -16.88 -7.41 9.94
N LEU A 89 -15.82 -6.73 10.40
CA LEU A 89 -14.81 -7.31 11.29
C LEU A 89 -15.44 -7.84 12.57
N ARG A 90 -16.28 -7.06 13.24
CA ARG A 90 -17.00 -7.48 14.44
C ARG A 90 -17.92 -8.68 14.18
N GLN A 91 -18.64 -8.70 13.05
CA GLN A 91 -19.48 -9.85 12.67
C GLN A 91 -18.65 -11.11 12.45
N ASN A 92 -17.39 -10.97 12.01
CA ASN A 92 -16.46 -12.07 11.83
C ASN A 92 -15.74 -12.49 13.13
N GLY A 93 -15.91 -11.76 14.23
CA GLY A 93 -15.20 -12.00 15.49
C GLY A 93 -13.79 -11.41 15.53
N THR A 94 -13.42 -10.56 14.56
CA THR A 94 -12.13 -9.88 14.53
C THR A 94 -12.15 -8.64 15.42
N ALA A 95 -11.23 -8.56 16.39
CA ALA A 95 -11.02 -7.37 17.20
C ALA A 95 -10.32 -6.28 16.40
N LEU A 96 -10.84 -5.04 16.47
CA LEU A 96 -10.28 -3.89 15.74
C LEU A 96 -9.86 -2.78 16.70
N THR A 97 -8.58 -2.41 16.64
CA THR A 97 -8.01 -1.25 17.33
C THR A 97 -7.47 -0.27 16.29
N CYS A 98 -7.91 0.99 16.34
CA CYS A 98 -7.39 2.02 15.43
C CYS A 98 -6.78 3.16 16.26
N LEU A 99 -5.55 3.55 15.96
CA LEU A 99 -4.78 4.55 16.67
C LEU A 99 -4.33 5.67 15.73
N THR A 100 -4.52 6.92 16.17
CA THR A 100 -3.97 8.08 15.48
C THR A 100 -2.59 8.36 16.05
N GLN A 101 -1.57 7.78 15.41
CA GLN A 101 -0.19 7.82 15.88
C GLN A 101 0.77 7.60 14.72
N ASN A 102 1.93 8.29 14.77
CA ASN A 102 3.04 7.98 13.88
C ASN A 102 3.77 6.71 14.35
N ALA A 103 3.40 5.56 13.76
CA ALA A 103 4.00 4.28 14.11
C ALA A 103 5.51 4.19 13.74
N LEU A 104 5.97 4.99 12.78
CA LEU A 104 7.37 4.96 12.34
C LEU A 104 8.29 5.72 13.31
N SER A 105 7.76 6.63 14.14
CA SER A 105 8.57 7.40 15.09
C SER A 105 9.17 6.52 16.19
N ASP A 106 8.51 5.41 16.54
CA ASP A 106 9.01 4.43 17.52
C ASP A 106 8.61 3.01 17.09
N LEU A 107 9.02 2.62 15.90
CA LEU A 107 8.75 1.30 15.35
C LEU A 107 9.27 0.16 16.26
N PRO A 108 10.46 0.23 16.90
CA PRO A 108 10.91 -0.82 17.80
C PRO A 108 9.96 -1.10 18.96
N SER A 109 9.42 -0.07 19.61
CA SER A 109 8.45 -0.23 20.70
C SER A 109 7.14 -0.81 20.22
N LEU A 110 6.64 -0.39 19.05
CA LEU A 110 5.47 -0.97 18.43
C LEU A 110 5.68 -2.46 18.13
N LEU A 111 6.81 -2.83 17.56
CA LEU A 111 7.14 -4.22 17.28
C LEU A 111 7.24 -5.06 18.55
N LYS A 112 7.76 -4.50 19.64
CA LYS A 112 7.81 -5.16 20.95
C LYS A 112 6.42 -5.34 21.57
N ALA A 113 5.52 -4.37 21.37
CA ALA A 113 4.12 -4.47 21.85
C ALA A 113 3.31 -5.53 21.07
N HIS A 114 3.69 -5.81 19.82
CA HIS A 114 3.02 -6.78 18.94
C HIS A 114 3.98 -7.88 18.45
N PRO A 115 4.51 -8.73 19.36
CA PRO A 115 5.62 -9.64 19.05
C PRO A 115 5.25 -10.73 18.04
N GLN A 116 3.98 -11.13 17.96
CA GLN A 116 3.47 -12.20 17.12
C GLN A 116 2.66 -11.69 15.91
N ALA A 117 2.48 -10.37 15.79
CA ALA A 117 1.72 -9.81 14.68
C ALA A 117 2.55 -9.81 13.40
N CYS A 118 1.91 -10.09 12.27
CA CYS A 118 2.49 -9.69 11.00
C CYS A 118 2.29 -8.18 10.77
N ILE A 119 3.25 -7.54 10.14
CA ILE A 119 3.28 -6.09 9.94
C ILE A 119 2.99 -5.80 8.47
N PHE A 120 2.10 -4.87 8.19
CA PHE A 120 1.80 -4.46 6.83
C PHE A 120 1.89 -2.95 6.67
N PHE A 121 2.63 -2.51 5.65
CA PHE A 121 2.77 -1.10 5.29
C PHE A 121 1.86 -0.79 4.10
N ASP A 122 0.83 0.05 4.32
CA ASP A 122 -0.10 0.49 3.27
C ASP A 122 0.36 1.84 2.71
N ASN A 123 1.17 1.78 1.68
CA ASN A 123 1.75 2.90 0.91
C ASN A 123 2.53 3.95 1.74
N VAL A 124 2.78 3.72 3.02
CA VAL A 124 3.49 4.70 3.87
C VAL A 124 4.97 4.82 3.50
N LEU A 125 5.61 3.74 3.02
CA LEU A 125 7.03 3.77 2.65
C LEU A 125 7.28 4.66 1.43
N GLY A 126 6.38 4.66 0.45
CA GLY A 126 6.44 5.56 -0.70
C GLY A 126 6.24 7.04 -0.35
N GLN A 127 5.65 7.33 0.82
CA GLN A 127 5.39 8.69 1.28
C GLN A 127 6.60 9.32 2.01
N LEU A 128 7.56 8.53 2.46
CA LEU A 128 8.74 9.03 3.18
C LEU A 128 9.55 10.04 2.36
N ARG A 129 9.55 9.89 1.03
CA ARG A 129 10.16 10.86 0.13
C ARG A 129 9.64 12.30 0.35
N PHE A 130 8.38 12.46 0.71
CA PHE A 130 7.74 13.80 0.83
C PHE A 130 7.85 14.39 2.23
N THR A 131 8.12 13.55 3.23
CA THR A 131 8.23 13.96 4.63
C THR A 131 9.67 14.29 5.04
N GLU A 132 10.64 13.80 4.27
CA GLU A 132 12.05 13.95 4.57
C GLU A 132 12.72 15.10 3.80
N SER A 133 13.72 15.71 4.41
CA SER A 133 14.44 16.87 3.85
C SER A 133 15.43 16.50 2.75
N GLY A 134 15.39 15.29 2.20
CA GLY A 134 16.26 14.87 1.11
C GLY A 134 16.20 13.40 0.78
N VAL A 135 16.61 13.07 -0.46
CA VAL A 135 16.62 11.71 -1.01
C VAL A 135 17.39 10.73 -0.11
N GLN A 136 18.60 11.10 0.30
CA GLN A 136 19.46 10.23 1.11
C GLN A 136 18.86 9.91 2.48
N LEU A 137 18.11 10.84 3.07
CA LEU A 137 17.46 10.64 4.36
C LEU A 137 16.28 9.69 4.22
N ALA A 138 15.49 9.83 3.17
CA ALA A 138 14.38 8.92 2.88
C ALA A 138 14.86 7.48 2.67
N GLU A 139 15.90 7.27 1.85
CA GLU A 139 16.50 5.95 1.62
C GLU A 139 17.10 5.36 2.90
N LYS A 140 17.78 6.18 3.73
CA LYS A 140 18.31 5.75 5.02
C LYS A 140 17.20 5.31 5.97
N ASN A 141 16.10 6.06 6.06
CA ASN A 141 14.97 5.74 6.91
C ASN A 141 14.28 4.44 6.47
N ILE A 142 14.09 4.24 5.17
CA ILE A 142 13.58 2.95 4.63
C ILE A 142 14.50 1.80 5.05
N SER A 143 15.82 1.96 4.89
CA SER A 143 16.78 0.92 5.27
C SER A 143 16.75 0.60 6.77
N GLN A 144 16.57 1.62 7.63
CA GLN A 144 16.43 1.43 9.09
C GLN A 144 15.12 0.70 9.43
N ILE A 145 13.99 1.04 8.78
CA ILE A 145 12.71 0.36 8.95
C ILE A 145 12.86 -1.13 8.60
N VAL A 146 13.42 -1.44 7.44
CA VAL A 146 13.65 -2.83 6.99
C VAL A 146 14.57 -3.57 7.96
N GLN A 147 15.60 -2.91 8.49
CA GLN A 147 16.49 -3.51 9.49
C GLN A 147 15.75 -3.87 10.80
N CYS A 148 14.81 -3.02 11.25
CA CYS A 148 14.00 -3.31 12.45
C CYS A 148 13.06 -4.51 12.26
N LEU A 149 12.71 -4.84 11.01
CA LEU A 149 11.79 -5.93 10.67
C LEU A 149 12.48 -7.30 10.49
N LYS A 150 13.81 -7.37 10.64
CA LYS A 150 14.52 -8.65 10.51
C LYS A 150 13.99 -9.72 11.45
N GLY A 151 13.76 -10.92 10.90
CA GLY A 151 13.21 -12.06 11.64
C GLY A 151 11.71 -11.96 11.93
N ARG A 152 11.00 -11.04 11.26
CA ARG A 152 9.55 -10.89 11.35
C ARG A 152 8.86 -11.18 10.04
N GLU A 153 7.60 -11.60 10.12
CA GLU A 153 6.72 -11.65 8.96
C GLU A 153 6.17 -10.24 8.72
N TRP A 154 6.38 -9.73 7.50
CA TRP A 154 5.88 -8.42 7.12
C TRP A 154 5.65 -8.31 5.62
N GLY A 155 4.77 -7.40 5.23
CA GLY A 155 4.53 -7.05 3.83
C GLY A 155 4.38 -5.56 3.64
N SER A 156 4.51 -5.14 2.39
CA SER A 156 4.26 -3.76 2.00
C SER A 156 3.66 -3.69 0.61
N VAL A 157 2.75 -2.76 0.44
CA VAL A 157 2.38 -2.19 -0.86
C VAL A 157 2.80 -0.73 -0.84
N HIS A 158 3.58 -0.30 -1.82
CA HIS A 158 4.08 1.07 -1.85
C HIS A 158 4.30 1.58 -3.27
N ASP A 159 4.20 2.88 -3.45
CA ASP A 159 4.56 3.55 -4.69
C ASP A 159 6.03 3.30 -5.03
N ARG A 160 6.30 2.78 -6.21
CA ARG A 160 7.62 2.73 -6.81
C ARG A 160 7.87 3.97 -7.65
N MET A 161 6.89 4.31 -8.49
CA MET A 161 6.89 5.50 -9.32
C MET A 161 5.48 6.05 -9.46
N SER A 162 5.34 7.35 -9.73
CA SER A 162 4.06 7.95 -10.09
C SER A 162 4.24 9.07 -11.11
N GLY A 163 3.24 9.27 -11.96
CA GLY A 163 3.33 10.31 -12.98
C GLY A 163 2.15 10.38 -13.93
N PRO A 164 2.20 11.34 -14.85
CA PRO A 164 1.15 11.57 -15.83
C PRO A 164 1.18 10.51 -16.94
N VAL A 165 -0.01 10.18 -17.45
CA VAL A 165 -0.22 9.32 -18.61
C VAL A 165 -1.00 10.07 -19.71
N ASN A 166 -0.73 9.73 -20.98
CA ASN A 166 -1.49 10.27 -22.11
C ASN A 166 -2.82 9.54 -22.28
N GLY A 167 -3.88 10.31 -22.30
CA GLY A 167 -5.22 9.84 -22.60
C GLY A 167 -6.00 9.47 -21.35
N ALA A 168 -7.25 9.90 -21.28
CA ALA A 168 -8.23 9.29 -20.40
C ALA A 168 -8.40 7.84 -20.87
N LEU A 169 -7.88 6.89 -20.14
CA LEU A 169 -8.30 5.51 -20.28
C LEU A 169 -9.81 5.50 -20.09
N LYS A 170 -10.55 5.26 -21.16
CA LYS A 170 -11.99 5.04 -21.08
C LYS A 170 -12.21 3.76 -20.29
N LEU A 171 -12.45 3.89 -19.00
CA LEU A 171 -13.00 2.84 -18.17
C LEU A 171 -14.44 2.58 -18.69
N GLY A 172 -14.61 1.68 -19.61
CA GLY A 172 -15.95 1.41 -20.15
C GLY A 172 -16.03 0.91 -21.59
N GLY A 173 -14.98 0.36 -22.10
CA GLY A 173 -14.99 -0.43 -23.34
C GLY A 173 -14.26 -1.73 -23.08
N ASP A 174 -14.45 -2.73 -23.92
CA ASP A 174 -13.83 -4.06 -23.87
C ASP A 174 -12.29 -4.11 -23.75
N ASP A 175 -11.67 -3.03 -23.28
CA ASP A 175 -10.24 -2.89 -23.02
C ASP A 175 -9.83 -3.60 -21.72
N LYS A 176 -10.10 -4.90 -21.65
CA LYS A 176 -9.42 -5.86 -20.76
C LYS A 176 -7.90 -5.88 -20.98
N ALA A 177 -7.40 -5.08 -21.94
CA ALA A 177 -6.02 -5.10 -22.39
C ALA A 177 -5.03 -4.32 -21.50
N LEU A 178 -5.48 -3.58 -20.47
CA LEU A 178 -4.60 -2.76 -19.63
C LEU A 178 -4.62 -3.15 -18.15
N CYS A 179 -5.53 -4.00 -17.73
CA CYS A 179 -5.34 -4.79 -16.51
C CYS A 179 -4.78 -6.14 -16.97
N PRO A 180 -3.56 -6.53 -16.60
CA PRO A 180 -3.17 -7.90 -16.79
C PRO A 180 -4.25 -8.76 -16.13
N GLU A 181 -4.84 -9.70 -16.86
CA GLU A 181 -5.91 -10.62 -16.38
C GLU A 181 -5.45 -11.47 -15.17
N ARG A 182 -4.21 -11.32 -14.80
CA ARG A 182 -3.61 -11.85 -13.56
C ARG A 182 -2.75 -10.73 -12.97
N PRO A 183 -2.75 -10.54 -11.63
CA PRO A 183 -1.68 -9.77 -10.98
C PRO A 183 -0.39 -10.36 -11.49
N GLY A 184 0.20 -9.68 -12.46
CA GLY A 184 1.35 -10.22 -13.14
C GLY A 184 2.44 -10.38 -12.12
N HIS A 185 3.02 -11.55 -12.01
CA HIS A 185 4.43 -11.66 -11.73
C HIS A 185 5.12 -10.88 -12.85
N LEU A 186 5.15 -9.55 -12.71
CA LEU A 186 6.11 -8.81 -13.46
C LEU A 186 7.43 -9.26 -12.86
N ASP A 187 8.11 -10.07 -13.62
CA ASP A 187 9.44 -10.54 -13.32
C ASP A 187 10.24 -9.33 -12.77
N LYS A 188 11.11 -9.54 -11.79
CA LYS A 188 12.06 -8.55 -11.26
C LYS A 188 12.82 -7.80 -12.36
N SER A 189 12.76 -8.27 -13.58
CA SER A 189 13.39 -7.77 -14.80
C SER A 189 12.52 -6.85 -15.64
N VAL A 190 11.27 -6.53 -15.26
CA VAL A 190 10.54 -5.51 -16.03
C VAL A 190 11.25 -4.19 -15.86
N ASP A 191 11.95 -3.84 -16.92
CA ASP A 191 12.57 -2.53 -17.06
C ASP A 191 11.48 -1.46 -16.91
N ALA A 192 11.70 -0.52 -16.00
CA ALA A 192 10.80 0.60 -15.76
C ALA A 192 10.44 1.32 -17.07
N GLN A 193 11.37 1.39 -18.03
CA GLN A 193 11.16 2.00 -19.33
C GLN A 193 10.11 1.23 -20.16
N THR A 194 10.16 -0.09 -20.15
CA THR A 194 9.20 -0.96 -20.85
C THR A 194 7.81 -0.78 -20.25
N TRP A 195 7.68 -0.77 -18.92
CA TRP A 195 6.40 -0.57 -18.27
C TRP A 195 5.83 0.83 -18.54
N LEU A 196 6.65 1.89 -18.38
CA LEU A 196 6.24 3.27 -18.65
C LEU A 196 5.77 3.45 -20.11
N SER A 197 6.42 2.77 -21.05
CA SER A 197 6.02 2.79 -22.47
C SER A 197 4.68 2.11 -22.68
N SER A 198 4.39 1.00 -21.96
CA SER A 198 3.16 0.24 -22.12
C SER A 198 1.91 1.01 -21.67
N ILE A 199 2.04 1.94 -20.74
CA ILE A 199 0.95 2.78 -20.22
C ILE A 199 0.92 4.18 -20.84
N ASN A 200 1.66 4.44 -21.92
CA ASN A 200 1.79 5.77 -22.53
C ASN A 200 2.18 6.87 -21.53
N ALA A 201 3.13 6.57 -20.66
CA ALA A 201 3.60 7.49 -19.65
C ALA A 201 4.20 8.75 -20.28
N GLN A 202 3.90 9.91 -19.68
CA GLN A 202 4.54 11.18 -20.00
C GLN A 202 5.67 11.46 -19.01
N SER A 203 6.81 11.91 -19.49
CA SER A 203 7.89 12.37 -18.62
C SER A 203 7.55 13.75 -18.02
N PRO A 204 7.99 14.06 -16.76
CA PRO A 204 8.74 13.18 -15.86
C PRO A 204 7.84 12.33 -14.95
N TRP A 205 8.29 11.09 -14.65
CA TRP A 205 7.73 10.28 -13.59
C TRP A 205 8.58 10.41 -12.32
N LEU A 206 7.90 10.47 -11.18
CA LEU A 206 8.50 10.63 -9.86
C LEU A 206 8.90 9.26 -9.29
N ASP A 207 10.17 9.04 -9.01
CA ASP A 207 10.66 7.89 -8.25
C ASP A 207 10.41 8.11 -6.75
N HIS A 208 9.75 7.18 -6.07
CA HIS A 208 9.43 7.23 -4.65
C HIS A 208 10.57 6.70 -3.75
N LEU A 209 11.71 6.33 -4.34
CA LEU A 209 12.92 5.86 -3.65
C LEU A 209 12.73 4.52 -2.89
N THR A 210 11.76 3.74 -3.29
CA THR A 210 11.39 2.48 -2.64
C THR A 210 12.01 1.24 -3.29
N GLY A 211 12.90 1.41 -4.27
CA GLY A 211 13.49 0.31 -5.03
C GLY A 211 14.26 -0.73 -4.21
N ASN A 212 14.69 -0.37 -3.01
CA ASN A 212 15.47 -1.21 -2.11
C ASN A 212 14.69 -1.66 -0.85
N VAL A 213 13.35 -1.54 -0.84
CA VAL A 213 12.50 -1.99 0.28
C VAL A 213 12.61 -3.49 0.47
N PHE A 214 12.60 -4.24 -0.63
CA PHE A 214 12.72 -5.69 -0.60
C PHE A 214 14.12 -6.14 -1.07
N ASP A 215 14.62 -7.20 -0.45
CA ASP A 215 15.85 -7.82 -0.91
C ASP A 215 15.67 -8.52 -2.27
N LYS A 216 16.79 -8.94 -2.88
CA LYS A 216 16.79 -9.58 -4.21
C LYS A 216 16.07 -10.93 -4.25
N ASN A 217 15.84 -11.55 -3.09
CA ASN A 217 15.23 -12.88 -2.99
C ASN A 217 13.74 -12.79 -2.71
N THR A 218 13.22 -11.62 -2.31
CA THR A 218 11.80 -11.41 -2.10
C THR A 218 11.08 -11.33 -3.44
N ALA A 219 10.04 -12.15 -3.61
CA ALA A 219 9.15 -12.04 -4.75
C ALA A 219 8.37 -10.71 -4.67
N VAL A 220 8.51 -9.88 -5.69
CA VAL A 220 7.84 -8.59 -5.80
C VAL A 220 6.81 -8.65 -6.91
N HIS A 221 5.60 -8.19 -6.62
CA HIS A 221 4.52 -8.04 -7.58
C HIS A 221 4.37 -6.55 -7.92
N ASN A 222 4.20 -6.23 -9.18
CA ASN A 222 3.94 -4.88 -9.63
C ASN A 222 2.45 -4.75 -9.93
N VAL A 223 1.85 -3.65 -9.48
CA VAL A 223 0.42 -3.39 -9.63
C VAL A 223 0.22 -1.97 -10.13
N ASP A 224 -0.56 -1.82 -11.18
CA ASP A 224 -0.92 -0.52 -11.72
C ASP A 224 -2.04 0.09 -10.89
N TRP A 225 -1.89 1.37 -10.56
CA TRP A 225 -2.91 2.11 -9.86
C TRP A 225 -3.28 3.37 -10.63
N ALA A 226 -4.43 3.35 -11.26
CA ALA A 226 -5.02 4.52 -11.88
C ALA A 226 -5.54 5.47 -10.78
N PHE A 227 -4.65 6.27 -10.19
CA PHE A 227 -4.99 7.17 -9.10
C PHE A 227 -5.99 8.26 -9.52
N LYS A 228 -5.78 8.80 -10.73
CA LYS A 228 -6.68 9.70 -11.45
C LYS A 228 -6.68 9.30 -12.93
N PRO A 229 -7.65 9.75 -13.73
CA PRO A 229 -7.74 9.37 -15.16
C PRO A 229 -6.46 9.60 -15.96
N ASN A 230 -5.67 10.62 -15.60
CA ASN A 230 -4.45 11.01 -16.30
C ASN A 230 -3.21 11.01 -15.39
N TYR A 231 -3.27 10.32 -14.23
CA TYR A 231 -2.16 10.22 -13.29
C TYR A 231 -2.16 8.85 -12.63
N TRP A 232 -1.10 8.10 -12.84
CA TRP A 232 -0.99 6.72 -12.41
C TRP A 232 0.17 6.53 -11.44
N HIS A 233 0.05 5.48 -10.65
CA HIS A 233 1.10 4.98 -9.80
C HIS A 233 1.48 3.56 -10.23
N TRP A 234 2.74 3.27 -10.17
CA TRP A 234 3.28 1.93 -10.19
C TRP A 234 3.55 1.53 -8.75
N LEU A 235 2.76 0.59 -8.27
CA LEU A 235 2.93 0.01 -6.95
C LEU A 235 3.82 -1.24 -7.02
N GLN A 236 4.62 -1.42 -5.97
CA GLN A 236 5.27 -2.70 -5.69
C GLN A 236 4.66 -3.30 -4.43
N ALA A 237 4.36 -4.61 -4.49
CA ALA A 237 3.83 -5.41 -3.41
C ALA A 237 4.77 -6.57 -3.11
N GLY A 238 5.22 -6.73 -1.89
CA GLY A 238 6.10 -7.81 -1.45
C GLY A 238 5.77 -8.28 -0.04
N TRP A 239 6.05 -9.56 0.20
CA TRP A 239 5.82 -10.21 1.49
C TRP A 239 7.09 -10.96 1.93
N VAL A 240 7.58 -10.64 3.10
CA VAL A 240 8.80 -11.22 3.69
C VAL A 240 8.41 -12.15 4.84
N ARG A 241 8.95 -13.36 4.82
CA ARG A 241 8.82 -14.32 5.91
C ARG A 241 10.11 -14.41 6.71
N PRO A 242 10.04 -14.75 8.01
CA PRO A 242 11.22 -14.96 8.86
C PRO A 242 12.18 -15.98 8.30
#